data_a5b1cee799c30fc5f2313db587f06fd1
#
_entry.id   a5b1cee799c30fc5f2313db587f06fd1
#
_cell.length_a   1.000
_cell.length_b   1.000
_cell.length_c   1.000
_cell.angle_alpha   90.00
_cell.angle_beta   90.00
_cell.angle_gamma   90.00
#
_symmetry.space_group_name_H-M   'P 1'
#
loop_
_entity.id
_entity.type
_entity.pdbx_description
1 polymer ?
#
loop_
_entity_poly.entity_id
_entity_poly.type
_entity_poly.pdbx_seq_one_letter_code
_entity_poly.pdbx_strand_id
1 'polypeptide(L)'
;MKTAGVEQFDAVAGGETAGIPFAAWMAERLMLPMQYVRKTPKGFGRNAQIEGVIEEGQRILLVEDMTTDGRSKVNFCNALREAGASVDHIFVIFYYDIFPDGPEILKDAQVTMHHLATWWDVLRVAKENNLFDTETLSEVEKYFNDPKGWSEMHGGAAEAAG
;
A
#
# COMPACT_ATOMS: atom_id res chain seq x y z
N MET A 1 3.53 13.56 -5.88
CA MET A 1 4.94 13.18 -5.90
C MET A 1 5.85 14.31 -6.36
N LYS A 2 5.63 15.01 -7.47
CA LYS A 2 6.39 16.23 -7.83
C LYS A 2 6.43 17.27 -6.70
N THR A 3 5.35 17.43 -5.96
CA THR A 3 5.23 18.35 -4.82
C THR A 3 6.07 17.91 -3.60
N ALA A 4 6.46 16.66 -3.50
CA ALA A 4 7.26 16.12 -2.40
C ALA A 4 8.77 16.04 -2.74
N GLY A 5 9.19 16.53 -3.90
CA GLY A 5 10.59 16.46 -4.35
C GLY A 5 11.05 15.04 -4.76
N VAL A 6 10.10 14.13 -4.92
CA VAL A 6 10.39 12.74 -5.31
C VAL A 6 10.25 12.62 -6.82
N GLU A 7 11.21 13.14 -7.54
CA GLU A 7 11.09 13.31 -9.00
C GLU A 7 11.79 12.24 -9.82
N GLN A 8 12.60 11.38 -9.19
CA GLN A 8 13.45 10.45 -9.94
C GLN A 8 13.40 9.05 -9.38
N PHE A 9 12.58 8.22 -10.00
CA PHE A 9 12.70 6.76 -9.90
C PHE A 9 13.38 6.22 -11.15
N ASP A 10 14.07 5.10 -10.99
CA ASP A 10 14.73 4.41 -12.08
C ASP A 10 13.84 3.28 -12.61
N ALA A 11 12.86 2.82 -11.82
CA ALA A 11 11.90 1.79 -12.19
C ALA A 11 10.62 1.84 -11.32
N VAL A 12 9.61 1.08 -11.74
CA VAL A 12 8.35 0.87 -11.01
C VAL A 12 8.19 -0.64 -10.77
N ALA A 13 7.77 -1.02 -9.56
CA ALA A 13 7.44 -2.41 -9.24
C ALA A 13 5.99 -2.55 -8.79
N GLY A 14 5.29 -3.58 -9.27
CA GLY A 14 3.95 -3.95 -8.79
C GLY A 14 3.99 -5.14 -7.87
N GLY A 15 3.20 -5.12 -6.79
CA GLY A 15 3.03 -6.30 -5.95
C GLY A 15 2.02 -7.30 -6.55
N GLU A 16 2.28 -8.59 -6.44
CA GLU A 16 1.37 -9.64 -6.89
C GLU A 16 0.10 -9.65 -6.03
N THR A 17 -1.12 -9.52 -6.62
CA THR A 17 -1.46 -9.62 -8.01
C THR A 17 -2.01 -8.27 -8.52
N ALA A 18 -2.77 -7.55 -7.72
CA ALA A 18 -3.56 -6.40 -8.16
C ALA A 18 -2.70 -5.14 -8.37
N GLY A 19 -1.52 -5.05 -7.76
CA GLY A 19 -0.57 -3.97 -8.00
C GLY A 19 0.03 -3.98 -9.41
N ILE A 20 0.09 -5.14 -10.06
CA ILE A 20 0.73 -5.31 -11.38
C ILE A 20 0.13 -4.39 -12.46
N PRO A 21 -1.21 -4.34 -12.69
CA PRO A 21 -1.77 -3.46 -13.72
C PRO A 21 -1.55 -1.97 -13.42
N PHE A 22 -1.64 -1.55 -12.16
CA PHE A 22 -1.38 -0.15 -11.78
C PHE A 22 0.09 0.23 -11.98
N ALA A 23 1.01 -0.66 -11.65
CA ALA A 23 2.44 -0.47 -11.91
C ALA A 23 2.72 -0.38 -13.42
N ALA A 24 2.07 -1.21 -14.24
CA ALA A 24 2.22 -1.17 -15.68
C ALA A 24 1.77 0.18 -16.28
N TRP A 25 0.61 0.68 -15.89
CA TRP A 25 0.13 1.99 -16.34
C TRP A 25 1.02 3.14 -15.87
N MET A 26 1.55 3.04 -14.66
CA MET A 26 2.46 4.06 -14.13
C MET A 26 3.82 4.01 -14.83
N ALA A 27 4.39 2.83 -15.03
CA ALA A 27 5.65 2.65 -15.74
C ALA A 27 5.56 3.16 -17.18
N GLU A 28 4.47 2.86 -17.90
CA GLU A 28 4.22 3.39 -19.23
C GLU A 28 4.18 4.93 -19.24
N ARG A 29 3.42 5.54 -18.31
CA ARG A 29 3.28 7.00 -18.23
C ARG A 29 4.57 7.71 -17.84
N LEU A 30 5.41 7.08 -17.05
CA LEU A 30 6.70 7.60 -16.62
C LEU A 30 7.83 7.24 -17.58
N MET A 31 7.58 6.36 -18.55
CA MET A 31 8.60 5.80 -19.47
C MET A 31 9.74 5.11 -18.71
N LEU A 32 9.40 4.36 -17.66
CA LEU A 32 10.32 3.64 -16.79
C LEU A 32 10.22 2.12 -16.98
N PRO A 33 11.29 1.36 -16.74
CA PRO A 33 11.22 -0.10 -16.62
C PRO A 33 10.23 -0.52 -15.55
N MET A 34 9.63 -1.70 -15.76
CA MET A 34 8.71 -2.31 -14.80
C MET A 34 9.21 -3.69 -14.37
N GLN A 35 9.10 -3.93 -13.07
CA GLN A 35 9.21 -5.27 -12.45
C GLN A 35 7.93 -5.59 -11.70
N TYR A 36 7.75 -6.87 -11.28
CA TYR A 36 6.79 -7.16 -10.24
C TYR A 36 7.32 -8.11 -9.18
N VAL A 37 6.77 -7.99 -7.97
CA VAL A 37 7.16 -8.76 -6.80
C VAL A 37 6.10 -9.81 -6.51
N ARG A 38 6.52 -11.06 -6.44
CA ARG A 38 5.65 -12.20 -6.09
C ARG A 38 5.37 -12.23 -4.58
N LYS A 39 4.22 -12.76 -4.20
CA LYS A 39 3.88 -13.01 -2.79
C LYS A 39 4.83 -14.03 -2.15
N THR A 40 5.24 -15.03 -2.94
CA THR A 40 6.13 -16.10 -2.48
C THR A 40 7.28 -16.30 -3.46
N PRO A 41 8.48 -16.66 -2.95
CA PRO A 41 9.63 -16.97 -3.80
C PRO A 41 9.36 -18.12 -4.76
N LYS A 42 9.87 -18.01 -5.99
CA LYS A 42 9.87 -19.08 -6.99
C LYS A 42 11.26 -19.73 -7.03
N GLY A 43 11.52 -20.66 -6.13
CA GLY A 43 12.83 -21.33 -6.03
C GLY A 43 13.75 -20.65 -5.02
N PHE A 44 15.05 -20.66 -5.29
CA PHE A 44 16.11 -20.16 -4.41
C PHE A 44 16.88 -19.03 -5.08
N GLY A 45 17.42 -18.10 -4.28
CA GLY A 45 18.32 -17.05 -4.73
C GLY A 45 17.79 -15.64 -4.47
N ARG A 46 18.68 -14.66 -4.64
CA ARG A 46 18.45 -13.25 -4.30
C ARG A 46 17.21 -12.63 -4.99
N ASN A 47 16.89 -13.08 -6.21
CA ASN A 47 15.79 -12.54 -7.01
C ASN A 47 14.60 -13.52 -7.12
N ALA A 48 14.48 -14.49 -6.22
CA ALA A 48 13.46 -15.53 -6.32
C ALA A 48 12.00 -15.02 -6.28
N GLN A 49 11.78 -13.81 -5.77
CA GLN A 49 10.47 -13.15 -5.73
C GLN A 49 10.29 -12.09 -6.83
N ILE A 50 11.31 -11.79 -7.63
CA ILE A 50 11.25 -10.69 -8.59
C ILE A 50 11.11 -11.25 -10.00
N GLU A 51 10.15 -10.74 -10.73
CA GLU A 51 10.04 -10.92 -12.17
C GLU A 51 10.45 -9.63 -12.86
N GLY A 52 11.54 -9.70 -13.60
CA GLY A 52 12.21 -8.55 -14.22
C GLY A 52 13.68 -8.47 -13.83
N VAL A 53 14.33 -7.38 -14.19
CA VAL A 53 15.74 -7.12 -13.92
C VAL A 53 15.85 -5.99 -12.90
N ILE A 54 16.64 -6.20 -11.85
CA ILE A 54 17.00 -5.18 -10.86
C ILE A 54 18.49 -4.91 -10.97
N GLU A 55 18.85 -3.64 -11.05
CA GLU A 55 20.22 -3.16 -10.97
C GLU A 55 20.53 -2.73 -9.52
N GLU A 56 21.77 -2.90 -9.10
CA GLU A 56 22.20 -2.54 -7.74
C GLU A 56 22.01 -1.04 -7.49
N GLY A 57 21.34 -0.69 -6.40
CA GLY A 57 21.03 0.69 -6.03
C GLY A 57 19.91 1.34 -6.85
N GLN A 58 19.23 0.61 -7.74
CA GLN A 58 18.12 1.11 -8.53
C GLN A 58 16.99 1.61 -7.61
N ARG A 59 16.56 2.86 -7.81
CA ARG A 59 15.47 3.48 -7.01
C ARG A 59 14.13 3.06 -7.57
N ILE A 60 13.39 2.26 -6.81
CA ILE A 60 12.12 1.67 -7.25
C ILE A 60 10.95 2.26 -6.48
N LEU A 61 9.91 2.69 -7.20
CA LEU A 61 8.61 2.97 -6.64
C LEU A 61 7.79 1.69 -6.60
N LEU A 62 7.41 1.23 -5.40
CA LEU A 62 6.44 0.15 -5.26
C LEU A 62 5.01 0.71 -5.48
N VAL A 63 4.24 0.06 -6.35
CA VAL A 63 2.88 0.45 -6.68
C VAL A 63 1.92 -0.70 -6.37
N GLU A 64 0.82 -0.37 -5.70
CA GLU A 64 -0.19 -1.33 -5.29
C GLU A 64 -1.61 -0.75 -5.45
N ASP A 65 -2.62 -1.62 -5.42
CA ASP A 65 -4.03 -1.22 -5.48
C ASP A 65 -4.49 -0.62 -4.15
N MET A 66 -4.33 -1.36 -3.06
CA MET A 66 -4.79 -0.96 -1.73
C MET A 66 -3.94 -1.55 -0.61
N THR A 67 -4.06 -0.95 0.56
CA THR A 67 -3.49 -1.52 1.77
C THR A 67 -4.33 -1.19 3.01
N THR A 68 -4.32 -2.09 3.99
CA THR A 68 -4.92 -1.90 5.31
C THR A 68 -3.95 -1.20 6.25
N ASP A 69 -2.89 -1.88 6.67
CA ASP A 69 -1.87 -1.40 7.62
C ASP A 69 -0.46 -1.26 7.03
N GLY A 70 -0.24 -1.73 5.80
CA GLY A 70 1.05 -1.64 5.11
C GLY A 70 1.97 -2.86 5.26
N ARG A 71 1.70 -3.83 6.14
CA ARG A 71 2.60 -4.98 6.39
C ARG A 71 2.97 -5.74 5.13
N SER A 72 1.99 -6.09 4.30
CA SER A 72 2.23 -6.80 3.04
C SER A 72 3.08 -6.00 2.06
N LYS A 73 2.97 -4.66 2.09
CA LYS A 73 3.75 -3.76 1.23
C LYS A 73 5.20 -3.67 1.69
N VAL A 74 5.41 -3.67 3.02
CA VAL A 74 6.76 -3.76 3.62
C VAL A 74 7.46 -5.04 3.19
N ASN A 75 6.76 -6.18 3.15
CA ASN A 75 7.33 -7.44 2.66
C ASN A 75 7.80 -7.35 1.21
N PHE A 76 7.03 -6.69 0.34
CA PHE A 76 7.45 -6.44 -1.04
C PHE A 76 8.66 -5.49 -1.12
N CYS A 77 8.69 -4.44 -0.30
CA CYS A 77 9.86 -3.56 -0.21
C CYS A 77 11.12 -4.32 0.21
N ASN A 78 11.00 -5.19 1.20
CA ASN A 78 12.12 -5.99 1.67
C ASN A 78 12.64 -6.94 0.58
N ALA A 79 11.76 -7.61 -0.17
CA ALA A 79 12.16 -8.46 -1.29
C ALA A 79 12.91 -7.68 -2.38
N LEU A 80 12.47 -6.46 -2.70
CA LEU A 80 13.15 -5.57 -3.64
C LEU A 80 14.52 -5.11 -3.11
N ARG A 81 14.60 -4.75 -1.82
CA ARG A 81 15.86 -4.36 -1.16
C ARG A 81 16.85 -5.52 -1.09
N GLU A 82 16.41 -6.72 -0.80
CA GLU A 82 17.23 -7.94 -0.84
C GLU A 82 17.77 -8.21 -2.25
N ALA A 83 16.99 -7.88 -3.28
CA ALA A 83 17.45 -7.94 -4.67
C ALA A 83 18.45 -6.86 -5.06
N GLY A 84 18.68 -5.85 -4.20
CA GLY A 84 19.65 -4.78 -4.39
C GLY A 84 19.07 -3.41 -4.74
N ALA A 85 17.75 -3.27 -4.74
CA ALA A 85 17.10 -1.98 -4.99
C ALA A 85 17.09 -1.07 -3.75
N SER A 86 16.92 0.24 -3.97
CA SER A 86 16.47 1.20 -2.96
C SER A 86 14.96 1.40 -3.10
N VAL A 87 14.23 1.25 -2.00
CA VAL A 87 12.77 1.43 -2.00
C VAL A 87 12.40 2.28 -0.79
N ASP A 88 12.15 3.56 -1.02
CA ASP A 88 11.82 4.55 0.01
C ASP A 88 10.38 5.03 -0.11
N HIS A 89 9.68 4.68 -1.19
CA HIS A 89 8.35 5.14 -1.49
C HIS A 89 7.45 4.01 -1.98
N ILE A 90 6.21 4.01 -1.44
CA ILE A 90 5.10 3.16 -1.86
C ILE A 90 3.98 4.08 -2.35
N PHE A 91 3.34 3.71 -3.45
CA PHE A 91 2.12 4.35 -3.92
C PHE A 91 0.99 3.34 -3.96
N VAL A 92 -0.14 3.67 -3.34
CA VAL A 92 -1.37 2.88 -3.38
C VAL A 92 -2.53 3.73 -3.90
N ILE A 93 -3.50 3.10 -4.57
CA ILE A 93 -4.70 3.79 -4.99
C ILE A 93 -5.56 4.12 -3.77
N PHE A 94 -5.70 3.15 -2.85
CA PHE A 94 -6.53 3.30 -1.67
C PHE A 94 -5.80 2.83 -0.39
N TYR A 95 -5.76 3.69 0.61
CA TYR A 95 -5.24 3.37 1.94
C TYR A 95 -6.39 3.38 2.95
N TYR A 96 -6.52 2.32 3.74
CA TYR A 96 -7.61 2.26 4.73
C TYR A 96 -7.50 3.36 5.78
N ASP A 97 -6.28 3.59 6.30
CA ASP A 97 -5.96 4.65 7.28
C ASP A 97 -6.86 4.63 8.54
N ILE A 98 -7.31 3.45 8.93
CA ILE A 98 -8.12 3.22 10.13
C ILE A 98 -7.43 2.30 11.15
N PHE A 99 -6.30 1.70 10.79
CA PHE A 99 -5.54 0.83 11.69
C PHE A 99 -4.41 1.61 12.35
N PRO A 100 -4.39 1.70 13.70
CA PRO A 100 -3.45 2.58 14.41
C PRO A 100 -1.98 2.18 14.26
N ASP A 101 -1.71 0.90 13.98
CA ASP A 101 -0.34 0.38 13.84
C ASP A 101 0.30 0.76 12.49
N GLY A 102 -0.50 1.13 11.48
CA GLY A 102 -0.02 1.40 10.12
C GLY A 102 1.11 2.42 10.01
N PRO A 103 0.99 3.61 10.60
CA PRO A 103 2.04 4.62 10.57
C PRO A 103 3.38 4.17 11.18
N GLU A 104 3.34 3.39 12.27
CA GLU A 104 4.54 2.86 12.92
C GLU A 104 5.23 1.80 12.07
N ILE A 105 4.45 0.87 11.49
CA ILE A 105 4.94 -0.15 10.56
C ILE A 105 5.69 0.47 9.37
N LEU A 106 5.12 1.51 8.76
CA LEU A 106 5.74 2.20 7.63
C LEU A 106 7.00 2.96 8.05
N LYS A 107 6.97 3.60 9.22
CA LYS A 107 8.13 4.32 9.80
C LYS A 107 9.28 3.37 10.08
N ASP A 108 9.02 2.24 10.73
CA ASP A 108 10.04 1.23 11.06
C ASP A 108 10.65 0.62 9.78
N ALA A 109 9.84 0.46 8.75
CA ALA A 109 10.30 0.03 7.44
C ALA A 109 11.03 1.13 6.65
N GLN A 110 11.08 2.36 7.15
CA GLN A 110 11.68 3.52 6.48
C GLN A 110 11.10 3.75 5.08
N VAL A 111 9.77 3.67 4.95
CA VAL A 111 9.07 3.95 3.69
C VAL A 111 8.02 5.04 3.88
N THR A 112 7.89 5.89 2.87
CA THR A 112 6.82 6.87 2.78
C THR A 112 5.71 6.33 1.89
N MET A 113 4.50 6.26 2.43
CA MET A 113 3.32 5.87 1.66
C MET A 113 2.64 7.09 1.06
N HIS A 114 2.31 6.98 -0.22
CA HIS A 114 1.49 7.93 -0.98
C HIS A 114 0.20 7.22 -1.40
N HIS A 115 -0.93 7.91 -1.30
CA HIS A 115 -2.24 7.35 -1.67
C HIS A 115 -3.10 8.41 -2.37
N LEU A 116 -4.15 7.96 -3.06
CA LEU A 116 -5.12 8.87 -3.68
C LEU A 116 -6.32 9.15 -2.77
N ALA A 117 -6.79 8.14 -2.03
CA ALA A 117 -7.93 8.26 -1.15
C ALA A 117 -7.82 7.31 0.06
N THR A 118 -8.55 7.67 1.12
CA THR A 118 -8.70 6.88 2.35
C THR A 118 -10.17 6.64 2.65
N TRP A 119 -10.47 5.79 3.64
CA TRP A 119 -11.84 5.66 4.16
C TRP A 119 -12.36 6.96 4.77
N TRP A 120 -11.49 7.81 5.32
CA TRP A 120 -11.88 9.12 5.84
C TRP A 120 -12.35 10.06 4.74
N ASP A 121 -11.73 10.01 3.54
CA ASP A 121 -12.20 10.75 2.37
C ASP A 121 -13.58 10.27 1.92
N VAL A 122 -13.79 8.95 1.89
CA VAL A 122 -15.09 8.36 1.54
C VAL A 122 -16.16 8.80 2.54
N LEU A 123 -15.88 8.73 3.84
CA LEU A 123 -16.83 9.15 4.89
C LEU A 123 -17.15 10.64 4.78
N ARG A 124 -16.14 11.49 4.55
CA ARG A 124 -16.33 12.92 4.35
C ARG A 124 -17.26 13.19 3.18
N VAL A 125 -17.00 12.59 2.02
CA VAL A 125 -17.84 12.76 0.82
C VAL A 125 -19.26 12.24 1.05
N ALA A 126 -19.41 11.13 1.76
CA ALA A 126 -20.72 10.58 2.10
C ALA A 126 -21.54 11.52 3.00
N LYS A 127 -20.89 12.16 4.00
CA LYS A 127 -21.51 13.18 4.87
C LYS A 127 -21.89 14.43 4.08
N GLU A 128 -20.99 14.99 3.28
CA GLU A 128 -21.21 16.20 2.50
C GLU A 128 -22.37 16.07 1.49
N ASN A 129 -22.57 14.87 0.94
CA ASN A 129 -23.61 14.60 -0.05
C ASN A 129 -24.86 13.90 0.51
N ASN A 130 -24.95 13.70 1.82
CA ASN A 130 -26.08 13.03 2.49
C ASN A 130 -26.42 11.67 1.86
N LEU A 131 -25.39 10.86 1.55
CA LEU A 131 -25.57 9.57 0.86
C LEU A 131 -26.19 8.50 1.75
N PHE A 132 -26.06 8.65 3.06
CA PHE A 132 -26.64 7.76 4.08
C PHE A 132 -27.23 8.60 5.21
N ASP A 133 -28.08 7.97 6.04
CA ASP A 133 -28.61 8.63 7.24
C ASP A 133 -27.50 8.88 8.29
N THR A 134 -27.80 9.79 9.21
CA THR A 134 -26.84 10.23 10.23
C THR A 134 -26.43 9.10 11.18
N GLU A 135 -27.34 8.17 11.48
CA GLU A 135 -27.06 7.04 12.38
C GLU A 135 -26.06 6.08 11.73
N THR A 136 -26.27 5.72 10.47
CA THR A 136 -25.35 4.89 9.67
C THR A 136 -23.96 5.54 9.56
N LEU A 137 -23.89 6.84 9.24
CA LEU A 137 -22.62 7.55 9.15
C LEU A 137 -21.87 7.62 10.48
N SER A 138 -22.61 7.79 11.58
CA SER A 138 -22.03 7.77 12.93
C SER A 138 -21.48 6.40 13.31
N GLU A 139 -22.17 5.32 12.92
CA GLU A 139 -21.71 3.96 13.19
C GLU A 139 -20.46 3.60 12.42
N VAL A 140 -20.37 4.00 11.15
CA VAL A 140 -19.16 3.86 10.32
C VAL A 140 -17.99 4.63 10.95
N GLU A 141 -18.22 5.84 11.44
CA GLU A 141 -17.17 6.64 12.09
C GLU A 141 -16.67 6.01 13.40
N LYS A 142 -17.53 5.38 14.17
CA LYS A 142 -17.14 4.60 15.37
C LYS A 142 -16.24 3.43 14.97
N TYR A 143 -16.60 2.68 13.91
CA TYR A 143 -15.77 1.62 13.38
C TYR A 143 -14.39 2.13 12.94
N PHE A 144 -14.32 3.27 12.26
CA PHE A 144 -13.02 3.82 11.81
C PHE A 144 -12.13 4.25 12.97
N ASN A 145 -12.71 4.74 14.07
CA ASN A 145 -11.96 5.15 15.25
C ASN A 145 -11.46 3.98 16.10
N ASP A 146 -12.19 2.86 16.12
CA ASP A 146 -11.83 1.66 16.86
C ASP A 146 -12.34 0.39 16.16
N PRO A 147 -11.66 -0.05 15.06
CA PRO A 147 -12.07 -1.21 14.28
C PRO A 147 -12.10 -2.51 15.10
N LYS A 148 -11.17 -2.67 16.03
CA LYS A 148 -11.07 -3.88 16.86
C LYS A 148 -12.20 -3.92 17.90
N GLY A 149 -12.35 -2.88 18.69
CA GLY A 149 -13.39 -2.81 19.70
C GLY A 149 -14.80 -2.85 19.09
N TRP A 150 -15.00 -2.20 17.94
CA TRP A 150 -16.25 -2.28 17.22
C TRP A 150 -16.55 -3.71 16.74
N SER A 151 -15.55 -4.42 16.19
CA SER A 151 -15.69 -5.81 15.76
C SER A 151 -16.07 -6.74 16.91
N GLU A 152 -15.41 -6.61 18.07
CA GLU A 152 -15.70 -7.38 19.28
C GLU A 152 -17.16 -7.17 19.76
N MET A 153 -17.62 -5.92 19.81
CA MET A 153 -18.98 -5.59 20.20
C MET A 153 -20.04 -6.17 19.25
N HIS A 154 -19.69 -6.42 17.99
CA HIS A 154 -20.58 -6.97 16.96
C HIS A 154 -20.34 -8.47 16.68
N GLY A 155 -19.65 -9.19 17.57
CA GLY A 155 -19.44 -10.63 17.48
C GLY A 155 -18.37 -11.05 16.45
N GLY A 156 -17.53 -10.14 16.00
CA GLY A 156 -16.39 -10.39 15.15
C GLY A 156 -15.13 -10.81 15.94
N ALA A 157 -14.07 -11.19 15.22
CA ALA A 157 -12.78 -11.50 15.84
C ALA A 157 -12.03 -10.23 16.24
N ALA A 158 -11.35 -10.27 17.40
CA ALA A 158 -10.49 -9.19 17.88
C ALA A 158 -9.19 -9.04 17.05
N GLU A 159 -8.79 -10.09 16.32
CA GLU A 159 -7.62 -10.08 15.44
C GLU A 159 -8.06 -10.26 13.99
N ALA A 160 -7.56 -9.38 13.10
CA ALA A 160 -7.67 -9.60 11.68
C ALA A 160 -6.95 -10.92 11.33
N ALA A 161 -7.63 -11.82 10.64
CA ALA A 161 -6.98 -13.00 10.08
C ALA A 161 -5.88 -12.50 9.14
N GLY A 162 -4.63 -12.82 9.49
CA GLY A 162 -3.43 -12.41 8.76
C GLY A 162 -3.29 -13.09 7.40
#